data_2962902d32676af959dc125ad6cada9e
#
_entry.id   2962902d32676af959dc125ad6cada9e
#
_cell.length_a   1.000
_cell.length_b   1.000
_cell.length_c   1.000
_cell.angle_alpha   90.00
_cell.angle_beta   90.00
_cell.angle_gamma   90.00
#
_symmetry.space_group_name_H-M   'P 1'
#
loop_
_entity.id
_entity.type
_entity.pdbx_description
1 polymer ?
#
loop_
_entity_poly.entity_id
_entity_poly.type
_entity_poly.pdbx_seq_one_letter_code
_entity_poly.pdbx_strand_id
1 'polypeptide(L)'
;FFLFFVVFVFCFVLFVVLFVFCFLFLLCVYVLVSCFCFIPFFNPGENIPWIETAKMMREQTQLAEDASFETVWLTEHHFAHNGYINAPPNPIQVCTHIGAHFKKIRVGTCPVVLPDWHPLRVAEDIAMLDNMTLGRVDFGVAKGINERQTLQFNQNADRREKDKVMRLFEESLEIVLKAWDNEVFKYKGEFYQFPVPNWKETNRYFKPFDLRYHELDGEYKAMYV
;
A
#
# COMPACT_ATOMS: atom_id res chain seq x y z
N PHE A 1 -30.55 -46.44 -25.13
CA PHE A 1 -30.73 -44.99 -25.10
C PHE A 1 -30.36 -44.39 -23.73
N PHE A 2 -30.80 -45.01 -22.64
CA PHE A 2 -30.54 -44.52 -21.29
C PHE A 2 -29.05 -44.58 -20.90
N LEU A 3 -28.34 -45.60 -21.25
CA LEU A 3 -26.91 -45.76 -20.97
C LEU A 3 -26.06 -44.74 -21.73
N PHE A 4 -26.42 -44.40 -22.96
CA PHE A 4 -25.72 -43.40 -23.78
C PHE A 4 -25.90 -41.98 -23.23
N PHE A 5 -27.10 -41.69 -22.71
CA PHE A 5 -27.38 -40.39 -22.10
C PHE A 5 -26.61 -40.20 -20.78
N VAL A 6 -26.53 -41.21 -19.93
CA VAL A 6 -25.78 -41.17 -18.67
C VAL A 6 -24.28 -40.97 -18.90
N VAL A 7 -23.71 -41.71 -19.89
CA VAL A 7 -22.29 -41.53 -20.26
C VAL A 7 -22.01 -40.14 -20.81
N PHE A 8 -22.92 -39.62 -21.66
CA PHE A 8 -22.77 -38.29 -22.24
C PHE A 8 -22.82 -37.20 -21.15
N VAL A 9 -23.77 -37.25 -20.23
CA VAL A 9 -23.89 -36.33 -19.10
C VAL A 9 -22.66 -36.41 -18.19
N PHE A 10 -22.18 -37.63 -17.91
CA PHE A 10 -20.98 -37.81 -17.08
C PHE A 10 -19.72 -37.24 -17.74
N CYS A 11 -19.52 -37.48 -19.04
CA CYS A 11 -18.43 -36.91 -19.81
C CYS A 11 -18.51 -35.39 -19.90
N PHE A 12 -19.72 -34.83 -20.07
CA PHE A 12 -19.92 -33.38 -20.12
C PHE A 12 -19.64 -32.73 -18.77
N VAL A 13 -20.12 -33.30 -17.66
CA VAL A 13 -19.84 -32.82 -16.31
C VAL A 13 -18.34 -32.92 -16.02
N LEU A 14 -17.69 -34.00 -16.35
CA LEU A 14 -16.25 -34.20 -16.17
C LEU A 14 -15.46 -33.16 -16.99
N PHE A 15 -15.88 -32.89 -18.23
CA PHE A 15 -15.27 -31.89 -19.09
C PHE A 15 -15.41 -30.49 -18.50
N VAL A 16 -16.61 -30.13 -18.02
CA VAL A 16 -16.86 -28.81 -17.37
C VAL A 16 -16.02 -28.66 -16.10
N VAL A 17 -15.96 -29.69 -15.27
CA VAL A 17 -15.15 -29.70 -14.03
C VAL A 17 -13.66 -29.55 -14.36
N LEU A 18 -13.15 -30.29 -15.33
CA LEU A 18 -11.76 -30.19 -15.78
C LEU A 18 -11.46 -28.83 -16.38
N PHE A 19 -12.39 -28.25 -17.16
CA PHE A 19 -12.26 -26.94 -17.77
C PHE A 19 -12.21 -25.83 -16.69
N VAL A 20 -13.13 -25.89 -15.71
CA VAL A 20 -13.16 -24.94 -14.59
C VAL A 20 -11.89 -25.07 -13.74
N PHE A 21 -11.43 -26.29 -13.48
CA PHE A 21 -10.19 -26.52 -12.72
C PHE A 21 -8.95 -26.01 -13.46
N CYS A 22 -8.88 -26.26 -14.77
CA CYS A 22 -7.81 -25.78 -15.63
C CYS A 22 -7.84 -24.25 -15.71
N PHE A 23 -9.04 -23.64 -15.84
CA PHE A 23 -9.21 -22.18 -15.87
C PHE A 23 -8.80 -21.54 -14.53
N LEU A 24 -9.23 -22.10 -13.39
CA LEU A 24 -8.83 -21.65 -12.06
C LEU A 24 -7.32 -21.83 -11.83
N PHE A 25 -6.75 -22.93 -12.30
CA PHE A 25 -5.30 -23.15 -12.23
C PHE A 25 -4.54 -22.16 -13.09
N LEU A 26 -4.97 -21.91 -14.33
CA LEU A 26 -4.38 -20.90 -15.21
C LEU A 26 -4.53 -19.49 -14.62
N LEU A 27 -5.69 -19.17 -14.03
CA LEU A 27 -5.91 -17.90 -13.35
C LEU A 27 -4.98 -17.75 -12.13
N CYS A 28 -4.83 -18.81 -11.33
CA CYS A 28 -3.93 -18.85 -10.19
C CYS A 28 -2.46 -18.69 -10.63
N VAL A 29 -2.05 -19.39 -11.69
CA VAL A 29 -0.71 -19.27 -12.28
C VAL A 29 -0.50 -17.86 -12.86
N TYR A 30 -1.51 -17.30 -13.54
CA TYR A 30 -1.46 -15.94 -14.07
C TYR A 30 -1.29 -14.90 -12.94
N VAL A 31 -2.07 -15.00 -11.86
CA VAL A 31 -1.95 -14.13 -10.68
C VAL A 31 -0.58 -14.29 -10.00
N LEU A 32 -0.05 -15.52 -9.92
CA LEU A 32 1.28 -15.79 -9.35
C LEU A 32 2.42 -15.29 -10.24
N VAL A 33 2.23 -15.29 -11.56
CA VAL A 33 3.25 -14.85 -12.54
C VAL A 33 3.22 -13.34 -12.73
N SER A 34 2.05 -12.69 -12.56
CA SER A 34 1.92 -11.24 -12.74
C SER A 34 2.38 -10.42 -11.52
N CYS A 35 2.49 -11.03 -10.33
CA CYS A 35 2.96 -10.34 -9.13
C CYS A 35 4.42 -10.68 -8.84
N PHE A 36 5.33 -9.77 -9.15
CA PHE A 36 6.72 -9.85 -8.71
C PHE A 36 6.86 -9.12 -7.38
N CYS A 37 7.06 -9.86 -6.30
CA CYS A 37 7.36 -9.28 -4.99
C CYS A 37 8.87 -9.03 -4.90
N PHE A 38 9.28 -7.79 -4.97
CA PHE A 38 10.64 -7.39 -4.78
C PHE A 38 10.89 -7.15 -3.29
N ILE A 39 11.50 -8.14 -2.66
CA ILE A 39 12.18 -7.96 -1.38
C ILE A 39 13.66 -7.85 -1.75
N PRO A 40 14.35 -6.73 -1.50
CA PRO A 40 15.77 -6.65 -1.71
C PRO A 40 16.43 -7.85 -1.02
N PHE A 41 17.20 -8.63 -1.76
CA PHE A 41 17.84 -9.82 -1.22
C PHE A 41 18.81 -9.41 -0.12
N PHE A 42 18.46 -9.76 1.10
CA PHE A 42 19.31 -9.58 2.25
C PHE A 42 20.25 -10.75 2.34
N ASN A 43 21.52 -10.47 2.17
CA ASN A 43 22.53 -11.36 2.69
C ASN A 43 22.68 -11.04 4.19
N PRO A 44 22.24 -11.93 5.11
CA PRO A 44 22.44 -11.69 6.54
C PRO A 44 23.95 -11.51 6.78
N GLY A 45 24.35 -10.31 7.17
CA GLY A 45 25.75 -10.00 7.42
C GLY A 45 26.46 -9.10 6.40
N GLU A 46 25.89 -8.82 5.24
CA GLU A 46 26.45 -7.84 4.30
C GLU A 46 25.77 -6.47 4.50
N ASN A 47 26.56 -5.52 4.96
CA ASN A 47 26.13 -4.12 5.05
C ASN A 47 26.38 -3.45 3.69
N ILE A 48 25.44 -3.63 2.76
CA ILE A 48 25.50 -3.02 1.43
C ILE A 48 25.07 -1.56 1.54
N PRO A 49 25.87 -0.59 1.03
CA PRO A 49 25.48 0.81 1.01
C PRO A 49 24.15 1.02 0.25
N TRP A 50 23.32 1.95 0.74
CA TRP A 50 22.02 2.24 0.10
C TRP A 50 22.13 2.64 -1.38
N ILE A 51 23.22 3.26 -1.78
CA ILE A 51 23.47 3.59 -3.19
C ILE A 51 23.54 2.34 -4.07
N GLU A 52 24.18 1.28 -3.58
CA GLU A 52 24.27 0.00 -4.29
C GLU A 52 22.92 -0.74 -4.25
N THR A 53 22.25 -0.72 -3.10
CA THR A 53 20.88 -1.27 -2.98
C THR A 53 19.95 -0.61 -3.99
N ALA A 54 19.96 0.71 -4.11
CA ALA A 54 19.12 1.44 -5.07
C ALA A 54 19.46 1.09 -6.53
N LYS A 55 20.75 0.85 -6.83
CA LYS A 55 21.18 0.39 -8.15
C LYS A 55 20.66 -1.02 -8.45
N MET A 56 20.83 -1.95 -7.54
CA MET A 56 20.33 -3.33 -7.66
C MET A 56 18.80 -3.35 -7.84
N MET A 57 18.07 -2.52 -7.09
CA MET A 57 16.62 -2.38 -7.23
C MET A 57 16.22 -1.95 -8.64
N ARG A 58 16.90 -0.98 -9.22
CA ARG A 58 16.64 -0.55 -10.61
C ARG A 58 16.96 -1.65 -11.62
N GLU A 59 18.10 -2.33 -11.49
CA GLU A 59 18.49 -3.43 -12.38
C GLU A 59 17.48 -4.58 -12.35
N GLN A 60 17.03 -4.97 -11.15
CA GLN A 60 16.02 -6.02 -10.99
C GLN A 60 14.65 -5.57 -11.48
N THR A 61 14.27 -4.31 -11.27
CA THR A 61 13.02 -3.77 -11.81
C THR A 61 13.05 -3.71 -13.34
N GLN A 62 14.18 -3.38 -13.94
CA GLN A 62 14.34 -3.44 -15.40
C GLN A 62 14.13 -4.85 -15.94
N LEU A 63 14.76 -5.85 -15.29
CA LEU A 63 14.54 -7.25 -15.68
C LEU A 63 13.09 -7.69 -15.53
N ALA A 64 12.41 -7.23 -14.48
CA ALA A 64 10.98 -7.50 -14.29
C ALA A 64 10.11 -6.83 -15.36
N GLU A 65 10.37 -5.56 -15.69
CA GLU A 65 9.65 -4.85 -16.75
C GLU A 65 9.88 -5.51 -18.13
N ASP A 66 11.12 -5.90 -18.44
CA ASP A 66 11.48 -6.57 -19.69
C ASP A 66 10.83 -7.96 -19.79
N ALA A 67 10.69 -8.66 -18.66
CA ALA A 67 9.99 -9.93 -18.56
C ALA A 67 8.45 -9.79 -18.48
N SER A 68 7.92 -8.56 -18.60
CA SER A 68 6.48 -8.26 -18.58
C SER A 68 5.79 -8.62 -17.26
N PHE A 69 6.48 -8.51 -16.13
CA PHE A 69 5.81 -8.53 -14.83
C PHE A 69 4.93 -7.30 -14.67
N GLU A 70 3.77 -7.47 -14.03
CA GLU A 70 2.78 -6.41 -13.88
C GLU A 70 3.16 -5.41 -12.79
N THR A 71 3.56 -5.89 -11.61
CA THR A 71 3.81 -5.06 -10.43
C THR A 71 5.10 -5.46 -9.70
N VAL A 72 5.87 -4.47 -9.29
CA VAL A 72 6.94 -4.63 -8.30
C VAL A 72 6.43 -4.20 -6.92
N TRP A 73 6.55 -5.09 -5.92
CA TRP A 73 6.07 -4.87 -4.56
C TRP A 73 7.21 -4.56 -3.61
N LEU A 74 7.06 -3.54 -2.78
CA LEU A 74 8.06 -3.06 -1.84
C LEU A 74 7.58 -3.16 -0.40
N THR A 75 8.42 -3.75 0.45
CA THR A 75 8.12 -3.93 1.88
C THR A 75 8.58 -2.74 2.71
N GLU A 76 8.04 -2.60 3.93
CA GLU A 76 8.48 -1.63 4.93
C GLU A 76 9.12 -2.34 6.11
N HIS A 77 10.38 -1.98 6.42
CA HIS A 77 11.09 -2.47 7.60
C HIS A 77 11.97 -1.38 8.21
N HIS A 78 12.09 -1.38 9.51
CA HIS A 78 12.85 -0.39 10.26
C HIS A 78 13.85 -1.06 11.23
N PHE A 79 14.89 -0.30 11.61
CA PHE A 79 15.84 -0.63 12.67
C PHE A 79 16.63 -1.93 12.46
N ALA A 80 16.90 -2.30 11.22
CA ALA A 80 17.66 -3.50 10.88
C ALA A 80 17.19 -4.79 11.60
N HIS A 81 15.89 -4.91 11.83
CA HIS A 81 15.30 -6.02 12.56
C HIS A 81 15.52 -7.35 11.83
N ASN A 82 15.95 -8.39 12.55
CA ASN A 82 16.17 -9.74 12.02
C ASN A 82 17.04 -9.81 10.75
N GLY A 83 18.01 -8.91 10.61
CA GLY A 83 18.89 -8.87 9.45
C GLY A 83 18.34 -8.13 8.23
N TYR A 84 17.17 -7.51 8.32
CA TYR A 84 16.60 -6.65 7.26
C TYR A 84 17.29 -5.28 7.22
N ILE A 85 18.61 -5.27 7.08
CA ILE A 85 19.43 -4.05 7.16
C ILE A 85 19.16 -3.11 5.99
N ASN A 86 18.90 -3.67 4.81
CA ASN A 86 18.73 -2.91 3.56
C ASN A 86 17.26 -2.78 3.12
N ALA A 87 16.30 -3.22 3.94
CA ALA A 87 14.89 -3.04 3.61
C ALA A 87 14.50 -1.56 3.64
N PRO A 88 13.66 -1.11 2.72
CA PRO A 88 13.27 0.29 2.67
C PRO A 88 12.47 0.67 3.92
N PRO A 89 12.89 1.74 4.63
CA PRO A 89 12.09 2.26 5.74
C PRO A 89 10.90 3.09 5.26
N ASN A 90 10.87 3.45 3.99
CA ASN A 90 9.77 4.18 3.36
C ASN A 90 9.48 3.59 1.97
N PRO A 91 8.55 2.65 1.86
CA PRO A 91 8.21 2.02 0.59
C PRO A 91 7.59 3.01 -0.42
N ILE A 92 6.85 4.03 0.04
CA ILE A 92 6.24 5.04 -0.82
C ILE A 92 7.33 5.83 -1.57
N GLN A 93 8.38 6.23 -0.85
CA GLN A 93 9.50 6.97 -1.46
C GLN A 93 10.24 6.12 -2.50
N VAL A 94 10.41 4.83 -2.24
CA VAL A 94 11.03 3.91 -3.21
C VAL A 94 10.12 3.65 -4.39
N CYS A 95 8.81 3.46 -4.18
CA CYS A 95 7.82 3.40 -5.25
C CYS A 95 7.88 4.63 -6.15
N THR A 96 8.03 5.83 -5.58
CA THR A 96 8.19 7.08 -6.33
C THR A 96 9.44 7.05 -7.20
N HIS A 97 10.57 6.61 -6.61
CA HIS A 97 11.82 6.48 -7.35
C HIS A 97 11.72 5.50 -8.52
N ILE A 98 11.17 4.30 -8.28
CA ILE A 98 10.95 3.29 -9.33
C ILE A 98 9.98 3.81 -10.39
N GLY A 99 8.84 4.34 -9.99
CA GLY A 99 7.81 4.85 -10.90
C GLY A 99 8.28 6.01 -11.79
N ALA A 100 9.27 6.79 -11.34
CA ALA A 100 9.90 7.83 -12.15
C ALA A 100 10.83 7.26 -13.25
N HIS A 101 11.52 6.15 -12.95
CA HIS A 101 12.46 5.53 -13.87
C HIS A 101 11.78 4.61 -14.90
N PHE A 102 10.74 3.88 -14.49
CA PHE A 102 10.06 2.88 -15.30
C PHE A 102 8.65 3.35 -15.70
N LYS A 103 8.21 3.01 -16.90
CA LYS A 103 7.00 3.59 -17.49
C LYS A 103 5.86 2.60 -17.67
N LYS A 104 6.11 1.31 -17.57
CA LYS A 104 5.13 0.25 -17.80
C LYS A 104 4.76 -0.47 -16.52
N ILE A 105 5.75 -0.92 -15.76
CA ILE A 105 5.55 -1.69 -14.53
C ILE A 105 4.81 -0.84 -13.48
N ARG A 106 3.88 -1.45 -12.78
CA ARG A 106 3.21 -0.88 -11.64
C ARG A 106 4.11 -0.97 -10.40
N VAL A 107 3.89 -0.09 -9.46
CA VAL A 107 4.61 -0.08 -8.17
C VAL A 107 3.63 -0.31 -7.04
N GLY A 108 3.94 -1.22 -6.15
CA GLY A 108 3.08 -1.58 -5.03
C GLY A 108 3.79 -1.52 -3.69
N THR A 109 3.06 -1.10 -2.66
CA THR A 109 3.50 -1.23 -1.27
C THR A 109 3.00 -2.55 -0.68
N CYS A 110 3.89 -3.33 -0.07
CA CYS A 110 3.52 -4.62 0.51
C CYS A 110 4.28 -4.89 1.81
N PRO A 111 3.82 -4.25 2.88
CA PRO A 111 2.81 -3.20 3.05
C PRO A 111 3.38 -1.82 3.40
N VAL A 112 2.52 -0.78 3.44
CA VAL A 112 2.68 0.36 4.36
C VAL A 112 2.11 -0.07 5.72
N VAL A 113 2.89 0.07 6.77
CA VAL A 113 2.48 -0.27 8.14
C VAL A 113 1.71 0.92 8.74
N LEU A 114 0.38 0.99 8.48
CA LEU A 114 -0.43 2.17 8.81
C LEU A 114 -0.30 2.68 10.24
N PRO A 115 -0.20 1.84 11.30
CA PRO A 115 0.00 2.34 12.66
C PRO A 115 1.29 3.14 12.88
N ASP A 116 2.28 3.01 12.00
CA ASP A 116 3.56 3.72 12.08
C ASP A 116 3.50 5.11 11.43
N TRP A 117 2.40 5.42 10.71
CA TRP A 117 2.23 6.62 9.92
C TRP A 117 1.05 7.47 10.39
N HIS A 118 1.12 8.76 10.11
CA HIS A 118 -0.05 9.62 10.23
C HIS A 118 -0.96 9.39 9.01
N PRO A 119 -2.26 9.03 9.18
CA PRO A 119 -3.10 8.60 8.07
C PRO A 119 -3.31 9.67 6.98
N LEU A 120 -3.41 10.97 7.35
CA LEU A 120 -3.50 12.03 6.34
C LEU A 120 -2.23 12.13 5.49
N ARG A 121 -1.04 11.90 6.09
CA ARG A 121 0.21 11.89 5.31
C ARG A 121 0.24 10.73 4.32
N VAL A 122 -0.21 9.57 4.74
CA VAL A 122 -0.31 8.41 3.83
C VAL A 122 -1.26 8.70 2.68
N ALA A 123 -2.44 9.30 2.98
CA ALA A 123 -3.41 9.65 1.95
C ALA A 123 -2.81 10.61 0.91
N GLU A 124 -2.13 11.68 1.37
CA GLU A 124 -1.48 12.65 0.49
C GLU A 124 -0.33 12.02 -0.31
N ASP A 125 0.56 11.28 0.36
CA ASP A 125 1.76 10.71 -0.26
C ASP A 125 1.41 9.65 -1.32
N ILE A 126 0.39 8.81 -1.06
CA ILE A 126 -0.08 7.82 -2.05
C ILE A 126 -0.81 8.49 -3.21
N ALA A 127 -1.67 9.47 -2.96
CA ALA A 127 -2.34 10.21 -4.03
C ALA A 127 -1.33 10.95 -4.92
N MET A 128 -0.30 11.54 -4.33
CA MET A 128 0.80 12.17 -5.08
C MET A 128 1.57 11.14 -5.90
N LEU A 129 1.90 9.99 -5.32
CA LEU A 129 2.57 8.88 -6.01
C LEU A 129 1.74 8.38 -7.19
N ASP A 130 0.42 8.22 -7.02
CA ASP A 130 -0.49 7.77 -8.07
C ASP A 130 -0.51 8.75 -9.25
N ASN A 131 -0.64 10.05 -8.97
CA ASN A 131 -0.54 11.09 -9.99
C ASN A 131 0.82 11.11 -10.72
N MET A 132 1.93 11.00 -9.98
CA MET A 132 3.28 10.98 -10.56
C MET A 132 3.55 9.74 -11.41
N THR A 133 2.88 8.65 -11.13
CA THR A 133 3.01 7.38 -11.87
C THR A 133 1.92 7.17 -12.92
N LEU A 134 0.98 8.11 -13.06
CA LEU A 134 -0.15 8.03 -14.00
C LEU A 134 -1.03 6.80 -13.74
N GLY A 135 -1.43 6.58 -12.49
CA GLY A 135 -2.35 5.52 -12.09
C GLY A 135 -1.71 4.13 -11.95
N ARG A 136 -0.38 4.04 -11.82
CA ARG A 136 0.34 2.76 -11.71
C ARG A 136 0.71 2.39 -10.28
N VAL A 137 -0.15 2.68 -9.32
CA VAL A 137 0.06 2.35 -7.90
C VAL A 137 -0.86 1.23 -7.45
N ASP A 138 -0.31 0.31 -6.67
CA ASP A 138 -1.04 -0.71 -5.94
C ASP A 138 -0.78 -0.50 -4.44
N PHE A 139 -1.82 -0.05 -3.71
CA PHE A 139 -1.67 0.33 -2.32
C PHE A 139 -1.97 -0.83 -1.37
N GLY A 140 -0.93 -1.45 -0.83
CA GLY A 140 -1.03 -2.50 0.17
C GLY A 140 -0.69 -1.99 1.56
N VAL A 141 -1.49 -2.37 2.56
CA VAL A 141 -1.38 -1.91 3.94
C VAL A 141 -1.38 -3.05 4.94
N ALA A 142 -0.79 -2.83 6.11
CA ALA A 142 -0.83 -3.77 7.23
C ALA A 142 -0.78 -3.06 8.58
N LYS A 143 -1.14 -3.83 9.62
CA LYS A 143 -1.03 -3.38 11.02
C LYS A 143 0.37 -3.52 11.62
N GLY A 144 1.34 -4.03 10.85
CA GLY A 144 2.67 -4.37 11.32
C GLY A 144 2.74 -5.70 12.08
N ILE A 145 3.94 -6.24 12.17
CA ILE A 145 4.23 -7.52 12.85
C ILE A 145 5.26 -7.36 13.97
N ASN A 146 5.95 -6.23 14.01
CA ASN A 146 7.10 -6.01 14.89
C ASN A 146 6.81 -4.92 15.91
N GLU A 147 6.68 -5.33 17.19
CA GLU A 147 6.42 -4.43 18.31
C GLU A 147 7.53 -3.39 18.51
N ARG A 148 8.79 -3.81 18.34
CA ARG A 148 9.94 -2.90 18.46
C ARG A 148 9.86 -1.74 17.45
N GLN A 149 9.32 -2.02 16.28
CA GLN A 149 9.13 -1.01 15.24
C GLN A 149 7.97 -0.08 15.57
N THR A 150 6.77 -0.64 15.71
CA THR A 150 5.53 0.15 15.80
C THR A 150 5.51 1.08 17.00
N LEU A 151 5.98 0.63 18.17
CA LEU A 151 6.02 1.44 19.40
C LEU A 151 6.95 2.66 19.32
N GLN A 152 7.97 2.63 18.45
CA GLN A 152 8.87 3.78 18.29
C GLN A 152 8.20 4.91 17.50
N PHE A 153 7.27 4.58 16.61
CA PHE A 153 6.54 5.55 15.79
C PHE A 153 5.22 5.97 16.42
N ASN A 154 4.53 5.04 17.08
CA ASN A 154 3.23 5.31 17.66
C ASN A 154 3.03 4.53 18.96
N GLN A 155 2.94 5.24 20.08
CA GLN A 155 2.74 4.64 21.40
C GLN A 155 1.37 3.95 21.54
N ASN A 156 0.39 4.24 20.68
CA ASN A 156 -0.87 3.52 20.64
C ASN A 156 -0.78 2.18 19.89
N ALA A 157 0.32 1.92 19.19
CA ALA A 157 0.55 0.70 18.42
C ALA A 157 1.23 -0.41 19.25
N ASP A 158 0.89 -0.53 20.53
CA ASP A 158 1.39 -1.60 21.40
C ASP A 158 0.73 -2.94 21.03
N ARG A 159 1.50 -3.83 20.44
CA ARG A 159 1.01 -5.14 19.99
C ARG A 159 0.59 -6.10 21.10
N ARG A 160 0.94 -5.81 22.34
CA ARG A 160 0.42 -6.54 23.52
C ARG A 160 -1.08 -6.26 23.68
N GLU A 161 -1.54 -5.09 23.25
CA GLU A 161 -2.94 -4.67 23.17
C GLU A 161 -3.51 -4.95 21.76
N LYS A 162 -3.65 -6.23 21.38
CA LYS A 162 -3.96 -6.67 20.01
C LYS A 162 -5.21 -6.00 19.42
N ASP A 163 -6.26 -5.87 20.23
CA ASP A 163 -7.53 -5.27 19.81
C ASP A 163 -7.39 -3.76 19.58
N LYS A 164 -6.60 -3.08 20.42
CA LYS A 164 -6.32 -1.66 20.26
C LYS A 164 -5.53 -1.37 18.96
N VAL A 165 -4.51 -2.18 18.69
CA VAL A 165 -3.74 -2.05 17.44
C VAL A 165 -4.60 -2.31 16.22
N MET A 166 -5.54 -3.24 16.29
CA MET A 166 -6.47 -3.51 15.20
C MET A 166 -7.41 -2.32 14.97
N ARG A 167 -7.99 -1.75 16.02
CA ARG A 167 -8.82 -0.53 15.92
C ARG A 167 -8.03 0.66 15.37
N LEU A 168 -6.77 0.85 15.83
CA LEU A 168 -5.90 1.89 15.29
C LEU A 168 -5.63 1.72 13.78
N PHE A 169 -5.38 0.49 13.35
CA PHE A 169 -5.19 0.16 11.93
C PHE A 169 -6.46 0.44 11.12
N GLU A 170 -7.61 -0.04 11.60
CA GLU A 170 -8.91 0.14 10.94
C GLU A 170 -9.29 1.63 10.85
N GLU A 171 -9.09 2.38 11.95
CA GLU A 171 -9.33 3.82 11.98
C GLU A 171 -8.40 4.58 11.02
N SER A 172 -7.12 4.23 10.98
CA SER A 172 -6.17 4.82 10.05
C SER A 172 -6.53 4.56 8.59
N LEU A 173 -6.95 3.34 8.27
CA LEU A 173 -7.38 2.98 6.92
C LEU A 173 -8.67 3.71 6.53
N GLU A 174 -9.65 3.79 7.43
CA GLU A 174 -10.89 4.53 7.20
C GLU A 174 -10.62 6.01 6.88
N ILE A 175 -9.68 6.64 7.61
CA ILE A 175 -9.29 8.03 7.36
C ILE A 175 -8.68 8.18 5.96
N VAL A 176 -7.76 7.29 5.58
CA VAL A 176 -7.14 7.31 4.24
C VAL A 176 -8.22 7.22 3.15
N LEU A 177 -9.13 6.25 3.26
CA LEU A 177 -10.20 6.05 2.28
C LEU A 177 -11.15 7.26 2.23
N LYS A 178 -11.54 7.81 3.38
CA LYS A 178 -12.39 9.01 3.43
C LYS A 178 -11.70 10.23 2.83
N ALA A 179 -10.38 10.37 3.01
CA ALA A 179 -9.64 11.46 2.41
C ALA A 179 -9.62 11.38 0.88
N TRP A 180 -9.65 10.18 0.31
CA TRP A 180 -9.70 9.99 -1.14
C TRP A 180 -11.12 10.15 -1.72
N ASP A 181 -12.14 9.72 -0.96
CA ASP A 181 -13.52 9.71 -1.46
C ASP A 181 -14.22 11.07 -1.33
N ASN A 182 -13.68 11.99 -0.52
CA ASN A 182 -14.37 13.24 -0.19
C ASN A 182 -13.45 14.46 -0.38
N GLU A 183 -13.95 15.47 -1.07
CA GLU A 183 -13.27 16.77 -1.17
C GLU A 183 -13.14 17.44 0.20
N VAL A 184 -14.15 17.26 1.04
CA VAL A 184 -14.18 17.78 2.42
C VAL A 184 -14.69 16.69 3.35
N PHE A 185 -14.00 16.45 4.46
CA PHE A 185 -14.48 15.47 5.45
C PHE A 185 -14.19 15.90 6.89
N LYS A 186 -15.04 15.38 7.79
CA LYS A 186 -14.83 15.41 9.24
C LYS A 186 -14.57 13.99 9.73
N TYR A 187 -13.71 13.88 10.73
CA TYR A 187 -13.49 12.60 11.39
C TYR A 187 -13.40 12.76 12.89
N LYS A 188 -14.02 11.85 13.62
CA LYS A 188 -13.88 11.74 15.07
C LYS A 188 -13.89 10.27 15.44
N GLY A 189 -12.70 9.74 15.72
CA GLY A 189 -12.47 8.38 16.15
C GLY A 189 -11.92 8.27 17.57
N GLU A 190 -11.36 7.11 17.87
CA GLU A 190 -10.70 6.83 19.15
C GLU A 190 -9.31 7.48 19.21
N PHE A 191 -8.58 7.48 18.09
CA PHE A 191 -7.18 7.90 18.00
C PHE A 191 -6.99 9.23 17.30
N TYR A 192 -7.89 9.58 16.37
CA TYR A 192 -7.77 10.77 15.52
C TYR A 192 -9.04 11.59 15.51
N GLN A 193 -8.87 12.91 15.44
CA GLN A 193 -9.97 13.84 15.22
C GLN A 193 -9.54 14.93 14.25
N PHE A 194 -10.34 15.14 13.19
CA PHE A 194 -10.15 16.18 12.19
C PHE A 194 -11.46 16.95 11.96
N PRO A 195 -11.47 18.31 12.03
CA PRO A 195 -10.36 19.15 12.51
C PRO A 195 -10.00 18.88 13.98
N VAL A 196 -8.80 19.25 14.38
CA VAL A 196 -8.37 19.13 15.79
C VAL A 196 -9.29 19.94 16.71
N PRO A 197 -9.55 19.46 17.94
CA PRO A 197 -10.43 20.17 18.88
C PRO A 197 -9.99 21.63 19.09
N ASN A 198 -10.97 22.54 19.10
CA ASN A 198 -10.76 23.98 19.30
C ASN A 198 -9.84 24.67 18.26
N TRP A 199 -9.59 24.02 17.12
CA TRP A 199 -8.85 24.66 16.05
C TRP A 199 -9.60 25.90 15.53
N LYS A 200 -8.86 26.98 15.34
CA LYS A 200 -9.34 28.21 14.71
C LYS A 200 -8.31 28.66 13.70
N GLU A 201 -8.76 29.01 12.50
CA GLU A 201 -7.89 29.61 11.50
C GLU A 201 -7.40 30.97 11.97
N THR A 202 -6.12 31.05 12.28
CA THR A 202 -5.46 32.29 12.73
C THR A 202 -4.47 32.82 11.73
N ASN A 203 -4.29 32.12 10.61
CA ASN A 203 -3.26 32.46 9.65
C ASN A 203 -3.63 33.69 8.84
N ARG A 204 -2.96 34.83 9.14
CA ARG A 204 -3.16 36.09 8.45
C ARG A 204 -2.59 36.14 7.04
N TYR A 205 -1.72 35.20 6.67
CA TYR A 205 -0.95 35.25 5.44
C TYR A 205 -1.69 34.67 4.23
N PHE A 206 -2.68 33.80 4.44
CA PHE A 206 -3.35 33.07 3.36
C PHE A 206 -4.74 33.62 3.00
N LYS A 207 -5.29 34.56 3.77
CA LYS A 207 -6.67 35.05 3.59
C LYS A 207 -7.01 35.69 2.24
N PRO A 208 -6.13 36.37 1.49
CA PRO A 208 -6.56 36.98 0.23
C PRO A 208 -6.38 36.11 -1.00
N PHE A 209 -5.57 35.04 -0.97
CA PHE A 209 -5.09 34.39 -2.20
C PHE A 209 -5.40 32.92 -2.30
N ASP A 210 -5.86 32.28 -1.25
CA ASP A 210 -6.07 30.82 -1.28
C ASP A 210 -7.54 30.44 -1.03
N LEU A 211 -8.29 30.34 -2.13
CA LEU A 211 -9.66 29.86 -2.15
C LEU A 211 -9.79 28.39 -1.71
N ARG A 212 -8.66 27.67 -1.58
CA ARG A 212 -8.62 26.25 -1.23
C ARG A 212 -8.66 25.97 0.26
N TYR A 213 -8.41 27.00 1.10
CA TYR A 213 -8.37 26.91 2.56
C TYR A 213 -9.56 27.56 3.24
N HIS A 214 -10.73 27.56 2.61
CA HIS A 214 -11.92 28.05 3.27
C HIS A 214 -12.40 27.06 4.32
N GLU A 215 -12.54 27.54 5.54
CA GLU A 215 -13.31 26.89 6.58
C GLU A 215 -14.78 26.86 6.12
N LEU A 216 -15.23 25.72 5.62
CA LEU A 216 -16.63 25.44 5.41
C LEU A 216 -17.15 24.78 6.67
N ASP A 217 -17.66 25.56 7.61
CA ASP A 217 -18.30 25.11 8.85
C ASP A 217 -17.46 24.14 9.71
N GLY A 218 -16.16 24.36 9.81
CA GLY A 218 -15.23 23.52 10.57
C GLY A 218 -14.91 22.19 9.87
N GLU A 219 -15.06 22.11 8.57
CA GLU A 219 -14.65 20.97 7.75
C GLU A 219 -13.26 21.21 7.15
N TYR A 220 -12.43 20.18 7.17
CA TYR A 220 -11.18 20.17 6.46
C TYR A 220 -11.42 19.85 4.99
N LYS A 221 -10.98 20.72 4.12
CA LYS A 221 -10.88 20.39 2.71
C LYS A 221 -9.64 19.53 2.53
N ALA A 222 -9.82 18.24 2.26
CA ALA A 222 -8.73 17.40 1.83
C ALA A 222 -8.20 17.95 0.50
N MET A 223 -7.00 18.52 0.53
CA MET A 223 -6.36 18.97 -0.69
C MET A 223 -5.71 17.78 -1.39
N TYR A 224 -6.01 17.64 -2.66
CA TYR A 224 -5.41 16.67 -3.57
C TYR A 224 -5.71 15.21 -3.23
N VAL A 225 -6.89 14.82 -3.50
CA VAL A 225 -7.18 13.43 -3.80
C VAL A 225 -7.58 13.33 -5.27
#